data_7c865c88450cf44be25d3bf75fcaefc8
#
_entry.id   7c865c88450cf44be25d3bf75fcaefc8
#
_cell.length_a   1.000
_cell.length_b   1.000
_cell.length_c   1.000
_cell.angle_alpha   90.00
_cell.angle_beta   90.00
_cell.angle_gamma   90.00
#
_symmetry.space_group_name_H-M   'P 1'
#
loop_
_entity.id
_entity.type
_entity.pdbx_description
1 polymer ?
#
loop_
_entity_poly.entity_id
_entity_poly.type
_entity_poly.pdbx_seq_one_letter_code
_entity_poly.pdbx_strand_id
1 'polypeptide(L)'
;LKDTKNEIIATSRDIEKAKKYDWFSKVKHISYDLNSKEELNLYDYFYKPDKVIHLAWDGLPNYNDLIHIEKNLFNNYQFIKNLVANGLKDITITGTCFEYGMVNGCLSEDIQTNPSNSYGIAKDSLRRFIEELNKEYEFNYKWIRLVYIYGEGQGEKSILSLLDKAIQNNEKEFNMSGGEQLRDYLNIKNVVENILLISNQTLYSNQIINCCNGEPISIRKLVENYLKEKRYTMKLNLGFYPYPDYEPMVFWGNNNKLDLIKKRKNES
;
A
#
# COMPACT_ATOMS: atom_id res chain seq x y z
N LEU A 1 5.87 12.59 12.61
CA LEU A 1 6.99 12.73 13.59
C LEU A 1 7.21 14.17 14.07
N LYS A 2 6.88 15.20 13.29
CA LYS A 2 7.19 16.59 13.67
C LYS A 2 6.23 17.21 14.69
N ASP A 3 4.98 16.76 14.74
CA ASP A 3 3.90 17.45 15.47
C ASP A 3 3.05 16.52 16.34
N THR A 4 3.54 15.33 16.72
CA THR A 4 2.73 14.41 17.51
C THR A 4 3.21 14.31 18.94
N LYS A 5 2.26 14.37 19.88
CA LYS A 5 2.47 13.96 21.28
C LYS A 5 2.56 12.43 21.43
N ASN A 6 2.54 11.70 20.30
CA ASN A 6 2.52 10.24 20.29
C ASN A 6 3.94 9.69 20.41
N GLU A 7 4.13 8.70 21.25
CA GLU A 7 5.30 7.82 21.20
C GLU A 7 5.18 6.88 20.01
N ILE A 8 6.18 6.88 19.13
CA ILE A 8 6.18 6.06 17.93
C ILE A 8 7.17 4.92 18.09
N ILE A 9 6.65 3.71 17.96
CA ILE A 9 7.45 2.47 17.88
C ILE A 9 7.46 2.01 16.43
N ALA A 10 8.62 2.00 15.81
CA ALA A 10 8.82 1.44 14.48
C ALA A 10 9.34 0.02 14.60
N THR A 11 8.86 -0.87 13.74
CA THR A 11 9.35 -2.25 13.69
C THR A 11 9.73 -2.65 12.28
N SER A 12 10.83 -3.38 12.15
CA SER A 12 11.28 -4.04 10.93
C SER A 12 12.19 -5.21 11.29
N ARG A 13 12.38 -6.15 10.36
CA ARG A 13 13.30 -7.28 10.58
C ARG A 13 14.78 -6.90 10.43
N ASP A 14 15.08 -5.84 9.68
CA ASP A 14 16.46 -5.40 9.39
C ASP A 14 16.74 -4.03 10.03
N ILE A 15 17.32 -4.06 11.23
CA ILE A 15 17.68 -2.85 11.96
C ILE A 15 18.80 -2.06 11.26
N GLU A 16 19.74 -2.74 10.59
CA GLU A 16 20.86 -2.06 9.94
C GLU A 16 20.40 -1.28 8.72
N LYS A 17 19.37 -1.78 8.02
CA LYS A 17 18.70 -1.03 6.98
C LYS A 17 17.92 0.16 7.55
N ALA A 18 17.24 -0.03 8.68
CA ALA A 18 16.46 1.03 9.33
C ALA A 18 17.35 2.19 9.81
N LYS A 19 18.54 1.91 10.33
CA LYS A 19 19.53 2.92 10.79
C LYS A 19 19.96 3.91 9.70
N LYS A 20 19.81 3.55 8.43
CA LYS A 20 20.20 4.42 7.30
C LYS A 20 19.22 5.59 7.07
N TYR A 21 18.09 5.60 7.73
CA TYR A 21 17.07 6.63 7.55
C TYR A 21 17.05 7.64 8.69
N ASP A 22 16.87 8.92 8.38
CA ASP A 22 16.86 10.05 9.32
C ASP A 22 15.80 9.95 10.43
N TRP A 23 14.76 9.16 10.22
CA TRP A 23 13.71 8.97 11.21
C TRP A 23 14.12 8.01 12.34
N PHE A 24 15.13 7.16 12.12
CA PHE A 24 15.51 6.10 13.07
C PHE A 24 15.83 6.63 14.47
N SER A 25 16.56 7.75 14.56
CA SER A 25 16.91 8.39 15.84
C SER A 25 15.75 9.09 16.54
N LYS A 26 14.58 9.21 15.86
CA LYS A 26 13.41 9.96 16.36
C LYS A 26 12.30 9.05 16.87
N VAL A 27 12.49 7.73 16.81
CA VAL A 27 11.50 6.72 17.21
C VAL A 27 12.18 5.61 18.00
N LYS A 28 11.41 4.90 18.82
CA LYS A 28 11.85 3.64 19.39
C LYS A 28 11.76 2.56 18.30
N HIS A 29 12.85 1.87 18.03
CA HIS A 29 12.85 0.77 17.04
C HIS A 29 12.94 -0.58 17.76
N ILE A 30 12.07 -1.51 17.36
CA ILE A 30 12.03 -2.90 17.83
C ILE A 30 12.17 -3.81 16.61
N SER A 31 13.19 -4.67 16.61
CA SER A 31 13.35 -5.65 15.53
C SER A 31 12.34 -6.79 15.69
N TYR A 32 11.60 -7.09 14.64
CA TYR A 32 10.72 -8.25 14.60
C TYR A 32 10.58 -8.79 13.18
N ASP A 33 10.69 -10.11 13.02
CA ASP A 33 10.43 -10.80 11.76
C ASP A 33 9.07 -11.50 11.83
N LEU A 34 8.17 -11.17 10.92
CA LEU A 34 6.86 -11.85 10.78
C LEU A 34 6.99 -13.36 10.54
N ASN A 35 8.16 -13.83 10.11
CA ASN A 35 8.45 -15.25 9.94
C ASN A 35 8.96 -15.93 11.22
N SER A 36 9.13 -15.20 12.32
CA SER A 36 9.53 -15.75 13.60
C SER A 36 8.50 -16.78 14.09
N LYS A 37 8.99 -17.88 14.64
CA LYS A 37 8.16 -18.90 15.29
C LYS A 37 8.17 -18.78 16.81
N GLU A 38 8.72 -17.68 17.34
CA GLU A 38 8.76 -17.43 18.77
C GLU A 38 7.33 -17.22 19.31
N GLU A 39 7.00 -17.93 20.37
CA GLU A 39 5.74 -17.77 21.08
C GLU A 39 5.82 -16.57 22.03
N LEU A 40 5.61 -15.37 21.49
CA LEU A 40 5.62 -14.11 22.22
C LEU A 40 4.21 -13.55 22.34
N ASN A 41 3.92 -12.91 23.46
CA ASN A 41 2.82 -11.94 23.52
C ASN A 41 3.29 -10.66 22.83
N LEU A 42 2.90 -10.49 21.56
CA LEU A 42 3.35 -9.36 20.75
C LEU A 42 2.81 -8.02 21.25
N TYR A 43 1.65 -8.00 21.90
CA TYR A 43 1.10 -6.78 22.47
C TYR A 43 1.99 -6.26 23.60
N ASP A 44 2.43 -7.14 24.51
CA ASP A 44 3.40 -6.77 25.56
C ASP A 44 4.79 -6.49 24.98
N TYR A 45 5.24 -7.28 24.00
CA TYR A 45 6.53 -7.11 23.34
C TYR A 45 6.69 -5.72 22.69
N PHE A 46 5.60 -5.20 22.11
CA PHE A 46 5.54 -3.85 21.54
C PHE A 46 5.05 -2.79 22.54
N TYR A 47 5.13 -3.03 23.85
CA TYR A 47 4.78 -2.09 24.91
C TYR A 47 3.32 -1.63 24.89
N LYS A 48 2.40 -2.53 24.59
CA LYS A 48 0.95 -2.31 24.60
C LYS A 48 0.51 -1.08 23.78
N PRO A 49 0.77 -1.09 22.46
CA PRO A 49 0.43 0.04 21.63
C PRO A 49 -1.08 0.30 21.63
N ASP A 50 -1.48 1.57 21.70
CA ASP A 50 -2.89 1.95 21.55
C ASP A 50 -3.40 1.71 20.12
N LYS A 51 -2.49 1.82 19.15
CA LYS A 51 -2.79 1.68 17.72
C LYS A 51 -1.62 1.06 16.95
N VAL A 52 -1.96 0.24 15.96
CA VAL A 52 -0.99 -0.33 15.02
C VAL A 52 -1.32 0.08 13.59
N ILE A 53 -0.30 0.49 12.83
CA ILE A 53 -0.38 0.65 11.36
C ILE A 53 0.47 -0.44 10.74
N HIS A 54 -0.17 -1.43 10.14
CA HIS A 54 0.47 -2.61 9.56
C HIS A 54 0.71 -2.42 8.07
N LEU A 55 1.97 -2.17 7.68
CA LEU A 55 2.39 -1.90 6.31
C LEU A 55 3.22 -3.05 5.71
N ALA A 56 3.66 -3.99 6.54
CA ALA A 56 4.63 -5.00 6.15
C ALA A 56 4.02 -6.04 5.20
N TRP A 57 4.71 -6.31 4.12
CA TRP A 57 4.44 -7.40 3.18
C TRP A 57 5.70 -7.73 2.40
N ASP A 58 6.01 -9.01 2.21
CA ASP A 58 7.23 -9.47 1.54
C ASP A 58 6.96 -9.89 0.10
N GLY A 59 8.03 -9.99 -0.74
CA GLY A 59 7.98 -10.58 -2.08
C GLY A 59 7.51 -9.67 -3.21
N LEU A 60 7.19 -8.39 -2.95
CA LEU A 60 6.83 -7.46 -4.02
C LEU A 60 8.07 -7.02 -4.84
N PRO A 61 7.93 -6.85 -6.16
CA PRO A 61 6.70 -6.81 -6.97
C PRO A 61 6.33 -8.14 -7.68
N ASN A 62 6.72 -9.29 -7.16
CA ASN A 62 6.44 -10.59 -7.82
C ASN A 62 5.00 -11.06 -7.50
N TYR A 63 3.99 -10.42 -8.06
CA TYR A 63 2.57 -10.60 -7.71
C TYR A 63 2.04 -12.03 -7.85
N ASN A 64 2.64 -12.86 -8.72
CA ASN A 64 2.25 -14.25 -8.94
C ASN A 64 3.01 -15.27 -8.08
N ASP A 65 3.93 -14.82 -7.23
CA ASP A 65 4.70 -15.72 -6.37
C ASP A 65 3.80 -16.36 -5.29
N LEU A 66 3.89 -17.67 -5.14
CA LEU A 66 3.12 -18.42 -4.12
C LEU A 66 3.49 -18.06 -2.68
N ILE A 67 4.64 -17.41 -2.45
CA ILE A 67 5.04 -16.90 -1.13
C ILE A 67 3.95 -16.04 -0.49
N HIS A 68 3.15 -15.34 -1.32
CA HIS A 68 2.05 -14.51 -0.81
C HIS A 68 0.97 -15.33 -0.12
N ILE A 69 0.65 -16.52 -0.66
CA ILE A 69 -0.36 -17.43 -0.12
C ILE A 69 0.26 -18.33 0.96
N GLU A 70 1.37 -19.00 0.63
CA GLU A 70 1.93 -20.06 1.47
C GLU A 70 2.57 -19.53 2.75
N LYS A 71 3.04 -18.29 2.75
CA LYS A 71 3.80 -17.71 3.86
C LYS A 71 3.21 -16.41 4.37
N ASN A 72 3.10 -15.39 3.50
CA ASN A 72 2.72 -14.04 3.95
C ASN A 72 1.32 -13.99 4.54
N LEU A 73 0.33 -14.63 3.91
CA LEU A 73 -1.04 -14.66 4.39
C LEU A 73 -1.10 -15.13 5.85
N PHE A 74 -0.54 -16.29 6.13
CA PHE A 74 -0.62 -16.91 7.47
C PHE A 74 0.22 -16.15 8.49
N ASN A 75 1.42 -15.72 8.14
CA ASN A 75 2.28 -14.97 9.07
C ASN A 75 1.66 -13.63 9.46
N ASN A 76 1.09 -12.89 8.50
CA ASN A 76 0.40 -11.64 8.78
C ASN A 76 -0.87 -11.87 9.61
N TYR A 77 -1.65 -12.91 9.32
CA TYR A 77 -2.82 -13.27 10.12
C TYR A 77 -2.43 -13.61 11.57
N GLN A 78 -1.42 -14.46 11.79
CA GLN A 78 -0.98 -14.83 13.14
C GLN A 78 -0.45 -13.62 13.91
N PHE A 79 0.30 -12.74 13.26
CA PHE A 79 0.77 -11.49 13.85
C PHE A 79 -0.40 -10.63 14.35
N ILE A 80 -1.40 -10.39 13.50
CA ILE A 80 -2.55 -9.57 13.84
C ILE A 80 -3.39 -10.24 14.92
N LYS A 81 -3.65 -11.55 14.79
CA LYS A 81 -4.39 -12.32 15.79
C LYS A 81 -3.74 -12.25 17.16
N ASN A 82 -2.41 -12.42 17.23
CA ASN A 82 -1.69 -12.34 18.49
C ASN A 82 -1.86 -10.96 19.16
N LEU A 83 -1.74 -9.88 18.38
CA LEU A 83 -1.92 -8.52 18.91
C LEU A 83 -3.33 -8.29 19.47
N VAL A 84 -4.38 -8.62 18.71
CA VAL A 84 -5.77 -8.35 19.11
C VAL A 84 -6.23 -9.27 20.23
N ALA A 85 -5.82 -10.53 20.23
CA ALA A 85 -6.12 -11.48 21.30
C ALA A 85 -5.48 -11.08 22.65
N ASN A 86 -4.37 -10.34 22.61
CA ASN A 86 -3.66 -9.87 23.80
C ASN A 86 -3.98 -8.40 24.17
N GLY A 87 -4.92 -7.74 23.49
CA GLY A 87 -5.46 -6.46 23.96
C GLY A 87 -5.40 -5.29 23.01
N LEU A 88 -4.80 -5.41 21.82
CA LEU A 88 -4.83 -4.33 20.81
C LEU A 88 -6.27 -4.01 20.40
N LYS A 89 -6.63 -2.71 20.40
CA LYS A 89 -8.00 -2.23 20.13
C LYS A 89 -8.15 -1.45 18.84
N ASP A 90 -7.08 -1.04 18.18
CA ASP A 90 -7.15 -0.28 16.91
C ASP A 90 -6.02 -0.66 15.96
N ILE A 91 -6.37 -1.11 14.76
CA ILE A 91 -5.39 -1.48 13.73
C ILE A 91 -5.79 -0.96 12.35
N THR A 92 -4.82 -0.39 11.65
CA THR A 92 -4.93 -0.02 10.24
C THR A 92 -4.04 -0.93 9.41
N ILE A 93 -4.59 -1.55 8.36
CA ILE A 93 -3.90 -2.57 7.56
C ILE A 93 -3.93 -2.14 6.10
N THR A 94 -2.80 -2.22 5.42
CA THR A 94 -2.75 -1.94 3.98
C THR A 94 -3.15 -3.16 3.16
N GLY A 95 -4.17 -2.97 2.33
CA GLY A 95 -4.61 -3.83 1.23
C GLY A 95 -4.09 -3.32 -0.11
N THR A 96 -4.73 -3.72 -1.19
CA THR A 96 -4.30 -3.41 -2.56
C THR A 96 -5.49 -3.34 -3.54
N CYS A 97 -5.37 -2.54 -4.60
CA CYS A 97 -6.33 -2.54 -5.70
C CYS A 97 -6.39 -3.88 -6.46
N PHE A 98 -5.38 -4.73 -6.36
CA PHE A 98 -5.41 -6.08 -6.95
C PHE A 98 -6.47 -7.01 -6.33
N GLU A 99 -7.04 -6.67 -5.17
CA GLU A 99 -8.18 -7.38 -4.59
C GLU A 99 -9.42 -7.33 -5.49
N TYR A 100 -9.59 -6.27 -6.28
CA TYR A 100 -10.70 -6.13 -7.22
C TYR A 100 -10.63 -7.10 -8.41
N GLY A 101 -9.43 -7.51 -8.80
CA GLY A 101 -9.19 -8.37 -9.96
C GLY A 101 -9.34 -7.62 -11.29
N MET A 102 -9.84 -8.32 -12.32
CA MET A 102 -9.92 -7.84 -13.72
C MET A 102 -11.17 -6.98 -13.99
N VAL A 103 -11.46 -6.02 -13.11
CA VAL A 103 -12.61 -5.12 -13.22
C VAL A 103 -12.20 -3.78 -13.78
N ASN A 104 -12.88 -3.31 -14.84
CA ASN A 104 -12.67 -1.99 -15.41
C ASN A 104 -13.58 -0.93 -14.77
N GLY A 105 -13.15 0.33 -14.80
CA GLY A 105 -13.92 1.49 -14.40
C GLY A 105 -13.58 2.05 -13.03
N CYS A 106 -14.53 2.77 -12.44
CA CYS A 106 -14.41 3.36 -11.11
C CYS A 106 -14.71 2.31 -10.04
N LEU A 107 -13.70 1.92 -9.27
CA LEU A 107 -13.78 0.83 -8.30
C LEU A 107 -14.20 1.35 -6.92
N SER A 108 -15.44 1.07 -6.51
CA SER A 108 -15.90 1.34 -5.15
C SER A 108 -15.56 0.19 -4.21
N GLU A 109 -15.54 0.46 -2.91
CA GLU A 109 -15.24 -0.55 -1.88
C GLU A 109 -16.28 -1.67 -1.81
N ASP A 110 -17.49 -1.43 -2.32
CA ASP A 110 -18.61 -2.37 -2.30
C ASP A 110 -18.57 -3.40 -3.45
N ILE A 111 -17.67 -3.22 -4.43
CA ILE A 111 -17.50 -4.17 -5.52
C ILE A 111 -17.00 -5.51 -4.96
N GLN A 112 -17.67 -6.59 -5.38
CA GLN A 112 -17.22 -7.94 -5.04
C GLN A 112 -15.80 -8.20 -5.55
N THR A 113 -14.92 -8.61 -4.66
CA THR A 113 -13.53 -8.92 -4.99
C THR A 113 -13.41 -10.22 -5.77
N ASN A 114 -12.54 -10.22 -6.79
CA ASN A 114 -12.19 -11.40 -7.58
C ASN A 114 -10.73 -11.34 -8.05
N PRO A 115 -9.76 -11.39 -7.10
CA PRO A 115 -8.35 -11.21 -7.42
C PRO A 115 -7.82 -12.29 -8.36
N SER A 116 -6.96 -11.90 -9.30
CA SER A 116 -6.43 -12.75 -10.38
C SER A 116 -4.98 -13.18 -10.20
N ASN A 117 -4.31 -12.75 -9.12
CA ASN A 117 -2.92 -13.12 -8.84
C ASN A 117 -2.72 -13.48 -7.36
N SER A 118 -1.65 -14.21 -7.04
CA SER A 118 -1.36 -14.71 -5.69
C SER A 118 -1.32 -13.60 -4.62
N TYR A 119 -0.78 -12.43 -4.97
CA TYR A 119 -0.73 -11.29 -4.06
C TYR A 119 -2.14 -10.76 -3.71
N GLY A 120 -2.96 -10.49 -4.72
CA GLY A 120 -4.34 -10.03 -4.53
C GLY A 120 -5.19 -11.05 -3.76
N ILE A 121 -5.06 -12.36 -4.11
CA ILE A 121 -5.74 -13.46 -3.41
C ILE A 121 -5.35 -13.46 -1.93
N ALA A 122 -4.07 -13.40 -1.61
CA ALA A 122 -3.58 -13.43 -0.25
C ALA A 122 -4.05 -12.20 0.55
N LYS A 123 -4.05 -11.01 -0.05
CA LYS A 123 -4.53 -9.77 0.59
C LYS A 123 -6.03 -9.81 0.85
N ASP A 124 -6.85 -10.21 -0.13
CA ASP A 124 -8.30 -10.33 0.05
C ASP A 124 -8.66 -11.41 1.08
N SER A 125 -7.94 -12.54 1.08
CA SER A 125 -8.11 -13.58 2.10
C SER A 125 -7.76 -13.09 3.50
N LEU A 126 -6.65 -12.35 3.65
CA LEU A 126 -6.27 -11.75 4.94
C LEU A 126 -7.36 -10.79 5.43
N ARG A 127 -7.90 -9.93 4.55
CA ARG A 127 -9.01 -9.04 4.88
C ARG A 127 -10.20 -9.80 5.45
N ARG A 128 -10.63 -10.86 4.75
CA ARG A 128 -11.75 -11.71 5.20
C ARG A 128 -11.45 -12.40 6.52
N PHE A 129 -10.22 -12.85 6.73
CA PHE A 129 -9.81 -13.45 8.01
C PHE A 129 -9.86 -12.41 9.15
N ILE A 130 -9.53 -11.14 8.87
CA ILE A 130 -9.65 -10.06 9.86
C ILE A 130 -11.11 -9.73 10.16
N GLU A 131 -12.00 -9.77 9.18
CA GLU A 131 -13.45 -9.61 9.39
C GLU A 131 -14.01 -10.71 10.30
N GLU A 132 -13.61 -11.99 10.10
CA GLU A 132 -13.99 -13.09 10.99
C GLU A 132 -13.36 -12.96 12.38
N LEU A 133 -12.08 -12.55 12.43
CA LEU A 133 -11.38 -12.33 13.71
C LEU A 133 -12.05 -11.22 14.53
N ASN A 134 -12.59 -10.20 13.88
CA ASN A 134 -13.30 -9.09 14.54
C ASN A 134 -14.64 -9.52 15.20
N LYS A 135 -15.21 -10.65 14.79
CA LYS A 135 -16.39 -11.22 15.45
C LYS A 135 -16.06 -11.89 16.78
N GLU A 136 -14.83 -12.39 16.91
CA GLU A 136 -14.35 -13.08 18.12
C GLU A 136 -13.69 -12.11 19.11
N TYR A 137 -12.95 -11.13 18.60
CA TYR A 137 -12.21 -10.15 19.40
C TYR A 137 -12.73 -8.74 19.14
N GLU A 138 -12.93 -7.98 20.18
CA GLU A 138 -13.44 -6.62 20.13
C GLU A 138 -12.30 -5.62 19.81
N PHE A 139 -12.14 -5.26 18.54
CA PHE A 139 -11.17 -4.26 18.06
C PHE A 139 -11.71 -3.50 16.85
N ASN A 140 -11.18 -2.30 16.60
CA ASN A 140 -11.46 -1.53 15.39
C ASN A 140 -10.39 -1.82 14.34
N TYR A 141 -10.81 -2.05 13.10
CA TYR A 141 -9.87 -2.12 11.98
C TYR A 141 -10.23 -1.14 10.87
N LYS A 142 -9.23 -0.72 10.09
CA LYS A 142 -9.38 -0.02 8.83
C LYS A 142 -8.55 -0.76 7.79
N TRP A 143 -9.21 -1.23 6.74
CA TRP A 143 -8.55 -1.88 5.62
C TRP A 143 -8.37 -0.89 4.48
N ILE A 144 -7.12 -0.55 4.13
CA ILE A 144 -6.83 0.49 3.14
C ILE A 144 -6.43 -0.15 1.82
N ARG A 145 -7.26 -0.09 0.79
CA ARG A 145 -6.87 -0.50 -0.56
C ARG A 145 -6.02 0.59 -1.21
N LEU A 146 -4.73 0.31 -1.35
CA LEU A 146 -3.78 1.19 -2.02
C LEU A 146 -3.87 1.00 -3.54
N VAL A 147 -3.82 2.10 -4.28
CA VAL A 147 -3.65 2.13 -5.74
C VAL A 147 -2.17 2.22 -6.13
N TYR A 148 -1.84 2.60 -7.38
CA TYR A 148 -0.46 2.77 -7.80
C TYR A 148 0.21 3.94 -7.10
N ILE A 149 1.36 3.66 -6.49
CA ILE A 149 2.12 4.64 -5.73
C ILE A 149 3.36 5.03 -6.52
N TYR A 150 3.65 6.33 -6.57
CA TYR A 150 4.89 6.84 -7.14
C TYR A 150 5.57 7.83 -6.19
N GLY A 151 6.88 8.04 -6.42
CA GLY A 151 7.67 9.00 -5.65
C GLY A 151 8.94 8.41 -5.08
N GLU A 152 9.51 9.09 -4.11
CA GLU A 152 10.77 8.70 -3.48
C GLU A 152 10.68 7.30 -2.85
N GLY A 153 11.70 6.47 -3.07
CA GLY A 153 11.76 5.10 -2.54
C GLY A 153 10.98 4.06 -3.35
N GLN A 154 10.40 4.42 -4.50
CA GLN A 154 9.73 3.43 -5.36
C GLN A 154 10.70 2.37 -5.89
N GLY A 155 10.15 1.19 -6.20
CA GLY A 155 10.95 0.05 -6.68
C GLY A 155 11.68 0.36 -8.00
N GLU A 156 12.88 -0.17 -8.17
CA GLU A 156 13.74 0.07 -9.34
C GLU A 156 13.13 -0.34 -10.69
N LYS A 157 12.16 -1.25 -10.67
CA LYS A 157 11.44 -1.75 -11.86
C LYS A 157 10.18 -0.95 -12.17
N SER A 158 9.85 0.08 -11.39
CA SER A 158 8.71 0.95 -11.71
C SER A 158 8.99 1.77 -12.95
N ILE A 159 7.95 2.13 -13.71
CA ILE A 159 8.12 2.83 -14.99
C ILE A 159 8.86 4.18 -14.82
N LEU A 160 8.59 4.92 -13.75
CA LEU A 160 9.27 6.20 -13.51
C LEU A 160 10.72 6.00 -13.06
N SER A 161 11.04 4.93 -12.30
CA SER A 161 12.44 4.59 -11.97
C SER A 161 13.23 4.15 -13.21
N LEU A 162 12.61 3.39 -14.10
CA LEU A 162 13.23 3.02 -15.38
C LEU A 162 13.46 4.25 -16.27
N LEU A 163 12.50 5.17 -16.27
CA LEU A 163 12.64 6.43 -17.00
C LEU A 163 13.76 7.32 -16.43
N ASP A 164 13.89 7.41 -15.09
CA ASP A 164 14.99 8.12 -14.46
C ASP A 164 16.35 7.51 -14.83
N LYS A 165 16.45 6.17 -14.86
CA LYS A 165 17.68 5.48 -15.32
C LYS A 165 17.99 5.81 -16.80
N ALA A 166 16.98 5.80 -17.66
CA ALA A 166 17.15 6.15 -19.08
C ALA A 166 17.62 7.62 -19.25
N ILE A 167 17.08 8.55 -18.46
CA ILE A 167 17.51 9.96 -18.43
C ILE A 167 18.97 10.06 -17.96
N GLN A 168 19.35 9.38 -16.87
CA GLN A 168 20.72 9.38 -16.34
C GLN A 168 21.73 8.82 -17.34
N ASN A 169 21.32 7.81 -18.12
CA ASN A 169 22.14 7.18 -19.17
C ASN A 169 22.15 8.00 -20.49
N ASN A 170 21.46 9.13 -20.57
CA ASN A 170 21.30 9.93 -21.77
C ASN A 170 20.73 9.13 -22.96
N GLU A 171 19.81 8.20 -22.69
CA GLU A 171 19.14 7.44 -23.73
C GLU A 171 18.24 8.35 -24.59
N LYS A 172 18.23 8.12 -25.89
CA LYS A 172 17.44 8.94 -26.84
C LYS A 172 16.01 8.45 -26.99
N GLU A 173 15.77 7.22 -26.61
CA GLU A 173 14.48 6.53 -26.77
C GLU A 173 14.15 5.70 -25.53
N PHE A 174 12.87 5.71 -25.13
CA PHE A 174 12.35 4.92 -24.00
C PHE A 174 11.34 3.91 -24.51
N ASN A 175 11.64 2.61 -24.32
CA ASN A 175 10.76 1.53 -24.70
C ASN A 175 9.62 1.35 -23.68
N MET A 176 8.36 1.34 -24.16
CA MET A 176 7.19 1.11 -23.32
C MET A 176 6.07 0.44 -24.11
N SER A 177 5.01 0.00 -23.41
CA SER A 177 3.78 -0.43 -24.07
C SER A 177 3.12 0.73 -24.81
N GLY A 178 1.96 0.54 -25.43
CA GLY A 178 1.18 1.65 -26.04
C GLY A 178 0.86 2.77 -25.05
N GLY A 179 0.85 2.44 -23.75
CA GLY A 179 0.68 3.42 -22.67
C GLY A 179 -0.74 3.94 -22.51
N GLU A 180 -1.73 3.29 -23.12
CA GLU A 180 -3.14 3.69 -23.11
C GLU A 180 -3.88 3.24 -21.85
N GLN A 181 -3.28 2.31 -21.07
CA GLN A 181 -3.88 1.88 -19.82
C GLN A 181 -4.10 3.07 -18.89
N LEU A 182 -5.32 3.18 -18.37
CA LEU A 182 -5.66 4.18 -17.36
C LEU A 182 -5.47 3.61 -15.95
N ARG A 183 -4.74 4.35 -15.13
CA ARG A 183 -4.44 3.99 -13.74
C ARG A 183 -4.62 5.17 -12.83
N ASP A 184 -4.92 4.89 -11.59
CA ASP A 184 -4.92 5.86 -10.51
C ASP A 184 -3.53 5.87 -9.84
N TYR A 185 -2.84 6.98 -9.97
CA TYR A 185 -1.52 7.17 -9.38
C TYR A 185 -1.58 8.17 -8.23
N LEU A 186 -1.03 7.77 -7.08
CA LEU A 186 -0.96 8.63 -5.91
C LEU A 186 0.49 8.82 -5.44
N ASN A 187 0.88 10.07 -5.20
CA ASN A 187 2.22 10.35 -4.68
C ASN A 187 2.40 9.78 -3.29
N ILE A 188 3.57 9.21 -2.98
CA ILE A 188 3.87 8.58 -1.69
C ILE A 188 3.61 9.51 -0.49
N LYS A 189 3.85 10.82 -0.61
CA LYS A 189 3.58 11.78 0.45
C LYS A 189 2.08 11.85 0.77
N ASN A 190 1.25 11.90 -0.27
CA ASN A 190 -0.21 11.88 -0.12
C ASN A 190 -0.70 10.53 0.45
N VAL A 191 -0.07 9.41 0.04
CA VAL A 191 -0.37 8.08 0.61
C VAL A 191 -0.13 8.08 2.12
N VAL A 192 1.02 8.57 2.57
CA VAL A 192 1.37 8.63 3.99
C VAL A 192 0.38 9.51 4.77
N GLU A 193 0.06 10.70 4.24
CA GLU A 193 -0.92 11.59 4.86
C GLU A 193 -2.31 10.94 4.94
N ASN A 194 -2.76 10.27 3.88
CA ASN A 194 -4.04 9.59 3.84
C ASN A 194 -4.07 8.38 4.80
N ILE A 195 -3.00 7.58 4.89
CA ILE A 195 -2.92 6.47 5.86
C ILE A 195 -3.05 7.00 7.30
N LEU A 196 -2.32 8.06 7.65
CA LEU A 196 -2.40 8.68 8.97
C LEU A 196 -3.80 9.24 9.25
N LEU A 197 -4.41 9.89 8.26
CA LEU A 197 -5.76 10.41 8.37
C LEU A 197 -6.78 9.30 8.58
N ILE A 198 -6.73 8.23 7.77
CA ILE A 198 -7.60 7.06 7.89
C ILE A 198 -7.39 6.34 9.23
N SER A 199 -6.15 6.23 9.68
CA SER A 199 -5.83 5.60 10.96
C SER A 199 -6.43 6.37 12.15
N ASN A 200 -6.53 7.69 12.07
CA ASN A 200 -6.98 8.54 13.19
C ASN A 200 -8.48 8.88 13.16
N GLN A 201 -9.18 8.58 12.06
CA GLN A 201 -10.62 8.88 11.97
C GLN A 201 -11.48 7.80 12.65
N THR A 202 -12.71 8.20 13.03
CA THR A 202 -13.72 7.31 13.66
C THR A 202 -14.99 7.14 12.84
N LEU A 203 -15.08 7.79 11.68
CA LEU A 203 -16.27 7.76 10.81
C LEU A 203 -16.53 6.38 10.21
N TYR A 204 -15.46 5.68 9.85
CA TYR A 204 -15.47 4.37 9.21
C TYR A 204 -14.63 3.36 10.00
N SER A 205 -15.21 2.84 11.10
CA SER A 205 -14.63 1.70 11.82
C SER A 205 -15.08 0.38 11.17
N ASN A 206 -14.19 -0.60 11.15
CA ASN A 206 -14.44 -1.95 10.59
C ASN A 206 -14.84 -1.90 9.11
N GLN A 207 -14.16 -1.07 8.33
CA GLN A 207 -14.47 -0.86 6.92
C GLN A 207 -13.24 -0.82 6.03
N ILE A 208 -13.53 -1.04 4.75
CA ILE A 208 -12.59 -0.87 3.65
C ILE A 208 -12.65 0.59 3.18
N ILE A 209 -11.47 1.16 2.88
CA ILE A 209 -11.33 2.53 2.38
C ILE A 209 -10.32 2.52 1.24
N ASN A 210 -10.70 3.02 0.08
CA ASN A 210 -9.78 3.24 -1.03
C ASN A 210 -8.87 4.44 -0.74
N CYS A 211 -7.57 4.22 -0.77
CA CYS A 211 -6.58 5.28 -0.73
C CYS A 211 -6.12 5.58 -2.16
N CYS A 212 -6.83 6.46 -2.82
CA CYS A 212 -6.71 6.76 -4.24
C CYS A 212 -6.85 8.27 -4.51
N ASN A 213 -6.50 8.68 -5.74
CA ASN A 213 -6.71 10.04 -6.21
C ASN A 213 -8.14 10.23 -6.77
N GLY A 214 -8.72 9.16 -7.33
CA GLY A 214 -10.03 9.20 -7.99
C GLY A 214 -9.98 9.71 -9.43
N GLU A 215 -8.82 10.09 -9.93
CA GLU A 215 -8.60 10.62 -11.28
C GLU A 215 -7.67 9.72 -12.07
N PRO A 216 -8.14 9.02 -13.10
CA PRO A 216 -7.31 8.16 -13.91
C PRO A 216 -6.40 8.95 -14.86
N ILE A 217 -5.16 8.49 -15.02
CA ILE A 217 -4.22 9.00 -16.00
C ILE A 217 -3.67 7.85 -16.86
N SER A 218 -3.48 8.07 -18.17
CA SER A 218 -2.80 7.06 -19.00
C SER A 218 -1.32 6.97 -18.66
N ILE A 219 -0.75 5.77 -18.75
CA ILE A 219 0.67 5.55 -18.49
C ILE A 219 1.53 6.40 -19.41
N ARG A 220 1.14 6.54 -20.68
CA ARG A 220 1.79 7.45 -21.62
C ARG A 220 1.78 8.89 -21.11
N LYS A 221 0.63 9.39 -20.67
CA LYS A 221 0.50 10.76 -20.17
C LYS A 221 1.30 10.98 -18.89
N LEU A 222 1.37 9.97 -18.00
CA LEU A 222 2.22 10.01 -16.82
C LEU A 222 3.69 10.19 -17.20
N VAL A 223 4.20 9.41 -18.16
CA VAL A 223 5.59 9.50 -18.65
C VAL A 223 5.85 10.84 -19.33
N GLU A 224 4.95 11.32 -20.19
CA GLU A 224 5.07 12.63 -20.85
C GLU A 224 5.12 13.77 -19.83
N ASN A 225 4.25 13.73 -18.81
CA ASN A 225 4.24 14.75 -17.75
C ASN A 225 5.54 14.71 -16.93
N TYR A 226 6.05 13.53 -16.62
CA TYR A 226 7.31 13.38 -15.89
C TYR A 226 8.51 13.91 -16.67
N LEU A 227 8.62 13.61 -17.97
CA LEU A 227 9.65 14.17 -18.85
C LEU A 227 9.58 15.70 -18.90
N LYS A 228 8.37 16.25 -18.99
CA LYS A 228 8.16 17.70 -18.97
C LYS A 228 8.61 18.34 -17.65
N GLU A 229 8.28 17.72 -16.53
CA GLU A 229 8.71 18.16 -15.19
C GLU A 229 10.25 18.16 -15.07
N LYS A 230 10.88 17.10 -15.55
CA LYS A 230 12.36 16.97 -15.61
C LYS A 230 13.01 17.85 -16.67
N ARG A 231 12.24 18.53 -17.52
CA ARG A 231 12.73 19.31 -18.67
C ARG A 231 13.62 18.48 -19.60
N TYR A 232 13.27 17.23 -19.78
CA TYR A 232 14.00 16.28 -20.62
C TYR A 232 13.20 15.89 -21.85
N THR A 233 13.87 15.77 -23.00
CA THR A 233 13.24 15.34 -24.26
C THR A 233 13.73 13.96 -24.63
N MET A 234 12.81 13.01 -24.78
CA MET A 234 13.09 11.63 -25.12
C MET A 234 11.98 11.11 -26.03
N LYS A 235 12.34 10.35 -27.05
CA LYS A 235 11.36 9.69 -27.91
C LYS A 235 10.75 8.51 -27.16
N LEU A 236 9.42 8.38 -27.17
CA LEU A 236 8.74 7.22 -26.61
C LEU A 236 8.53 6.18 -27.71
N ASN A 237 9.11 4.99 -27.57
CA ASN A 237 8.91 3.85 -28.44
C ASN A 237 7.68 3.06 -27.97
N LEU A 238 6.52 3.52 -28.42
CA LEU A 238 5.22 2.97 -28.00
C LEU A 238 4.96 1.61 -28.66
N GLY A 239 4.38 0.68 -27.89
CA GLY A 239 4.06 -0.66 -28.37
C GLY A 239 5.25 -1.62 -28.43
N PHE A 240 6.41 -1.24 -27.89
CA PHE A 240 7.58 -2.11 -27.80
C PHE A 240 7.32 -3.33 -26.90
N TYR A 241 6.67 -3.11 -25.76
CA TYR A 241 6.22 -4.17 -24.86
C TYR A 241 4.72 -4.42 -25.01
N PRO A 242 4.25 -5.68 -24.90
CA PRO A 242 2.82 -5.98 -24.82
C PRO A 242 2.22 -5.40 -23.52
N TYR A 243 0.91 -5.29 -23.50
CA TYR A 243 0.19 -5.01 -22.25
C TYR A 243 0.25 -6.23 -21.31
N PRO A 244 0.36 -6.04 -19.98
CA PRO A 244 0.25 -7.13 -19.04
C PRO A 244 -1.19 -7.70 -19.05
N ASP A 245 -1.30 -9.02 -18.94
CA ASP A 245 -2.56 -9.77 -18.96
C ASP A 245 -3.21 -9.92 -17.56
N TYR A 246 -2.49 -9.57 -16.51
CA TYR A 246 -2.92 -9.68 -15.11
C TYR A 246 -3.58 -8.40 -14.57
N GLU A 247 -3.78 -7.39 -15.39
CA GLU A 247 -4.37 -6.09 -15.04
C GLU A 247 -5.40 -5.64 -16.09
N PRO A 248 -6.55 -5.07 -15.66
CA PRO A 248 -7.51 -4.50 -16.61
C PRO A 248 -6.91 -3.28 -17.33
N MET A 249 -7.44 -2.93 -18.50
CA MET A 249 -6.95 -1.77 -19.26
C MET A 249 -7.26 -0.43 -18.59
N VAL A 250 -8.39 -0.35 -17.87
CA VAL A 250 -8.90 0.93 -17.37
C VAL A 250 -9.47 0.75 -15.97
N PHE A 251 -8.82 1.30 -14.94
CA PHE A 251 -9.42 1.39 -13.62
C PHE A 251 -8.84 2.51 -12.77
N TRP A 252 -9.65 2.97 -11.84
CA TRP A 252 -9.28 3.95 -10.79
C TRP A 252 -10.16 3.73 -9.56
N GLY A 253 -9.74 4.24 -8.42
CA GLY A 253 -10.49 4.09 -7.17
C GLY A 253 -11.60 5.15 -7.03
N ASN A 254 -12.73 4.78 -6.44
CA ASN A 254 -13.69 5.73 -5.91
C ASN A 254 -13.15 6.31 -4.59
N ASN A 255 -13.00 7.62 -4.51
CA ASN A 255 -12.42 8.32 -3.36
C ASN A 255 -13.45 8.94 -2.40
N ASN A 256 -14.74 8.67 -2.56
CA ASN A 256 -15.80 9.31 -1.77
C ASN A 256 -15.62 9.17 -0.26
N LYS A 257 -15.27 7.98 0.25
CA LYS A 257 -15.02 7.78 1.68
C LYS A 257 -13.81 8.60 2.16
N LEU A 258 -12.73 8.59 1.39
CA LEU A 258 -11.52 9.35 1.72
C LEU A 258 -11.79 10.86 1.75
N ASP A 259 -12.55 11.37 0.80
CA ASP A 259 -12.90 12.80 0.72
C ASP A 259 -13.82 13.23 1.89
N LEU A 260 -14.74 12.37 2.31
CA LEU A 260 -15.54 12.64 3.52
C LEU A 260 -14.67 12.69 4.79
N ILE A 261 -13.68 11.81 4.90
CA ILE A 261 -12.72 11.84 6.01
C ILE A 261 -11.91 13.15 6.00
N LYS A 262 -11.42 13.57 4.81
CA LYS A 262 -10.68 14.83 4.64
C LYS A 262 -11.51 16.06 5.01
N LYS A 263 -12.77 16.10 4.58
CA LYS A 263 -13.68 17.20 4.92
C LYS A 263 -13.88 17.34 6.42
N ARG A 264 -14.17 16.25 7.12
CA ARG A 264 -14.34 16.27 8.59
C ARG A 264 -13.12 16.75 9.34
N LYS A 265 -11.91 16.40 8.89
CA LYS A 265 -10.69 16.91 9.51
C LYS A 265 -10.58 18.43 9.42
N ASN A 266 -11.05 19.04 8.34
CA ASN A 266 -10.96 20.48 8.12
C ASN A 266 -12.04 21.26 8.90
N GLU A 267 -13.08 20.57 9.40
CA GLU A 267 -14.16 21.13 10.19
C GLU A 267 -13.93 21.00 11.72
N SER A 268 -12.94 20.19 12.12
CA SER A 268 -12.55 19.95 13.53
C SER A 268 -11.28 20.70 13.90
#